data_155628ad018eb1b8c9c10082434d1253
#
_entry.id   155628ad018eb1b8c9c10082434d1253
#
_cell.length_a   1.000
_cell.length_b   1.000
_cell.length_c   1.000
_cell.angle_alpha   90.00
_cell.angle_beta   90.00
_cell.angle_gamma   90.00
#
_symmetry.space_group_name_H-M   'P 1'
#
loop_
_entity.id
_entity.type
_entity.pdbx_description
1 polymer ?
#
loop_
_entity_poly.entity_id
_entity_poly.type
_entity_poly.pdbx_seq_one_letter_code
_entity_poly.pdbx_strand_id
1 'polypeptide(L)'
;MKIKKIVALTAACAMLSSTAGCQIITIDGEGTAEVGENGVVGNGAIGLSVSTLNNPFFVSLAEGAQAEAEEKGAELITVDAGDDAAKQTNDVEDLISRNVSVLIVNPVDSDAVAPAVKDAISKGIKVISVDRVVNGVD
;
A
#
# COMPACT_ATOMS: atom_id res chain seq x y z
N MET A 1 -41.93 -54.06 2.26
CA MET A 1 -41.22 -54.59 1.08
C MET A 1 -39.89 -53.85 1.02
N LYS A 2 -38.88 -54.42 1.59
CA LYS A 2 -37.60 -54.86 1.01
C LYS A 2 -37.10 -53.85 -0.05
N ILE A 3 -35.89 -53.30 -0.03
CA ILE A 3 -34.54 -53.86 0.00
C ILE A 3 -33.64 -52.67 -0.38
N LYS A 4 -32.46 -52.47 -0.20
CA LYS A 4 -31.21 -53.13 0.16
C LYS A 4 -30.13 -52.07 0.34
N LYS A 5 -29.29 -52.33 1.28
CA LYS A 5 -27.97 -51.65 1.47
C LYS A 5 -27.07 -52.03 0.31
N ILE A 6 -26.35 -51.05 -0.24
CA ILE A 6 -25.08 -51.32 -0.88
C ILE A 6 -24.02 -50.39 -0.26
N VAL A 7 -23.14 -51.04 0.45
CA VAL A 7 -21.85 -50.51 0.91
C VAL A 7 -20.88 -50.67 -0.27
N ALA A 8 -20.24 -49.63 -0.69
CA ALA A 8 -19.05 -49.74 -1.51
C ALA A 8 -17.93 -48.92 -0.88
N LEU A 9 -17.04 -49.69 -0.30
CA LEU A 9 -15.71 -49.33 0.24
C LEU A 9 -14.75 -49.30 -0.97
N THR A 10 -14.09 -48.20 -1.25
CA THR A 10 -12.84 -48.17 -2.03
C THR A 10 -11.98 -47.04 -1.51
N ALA A 11 -11.01 -47.42 -0.71
CA ALA A 11 -9.58 -47.43 -0.94
C ALA A 11 -8.92 -46.07 -1.23
N ALA A 12 -8.11 -45.74 -0.24
CA ALA A 12 -7.03 -44.77 -0.19
C ALA A 12 -6.26 -44.55 -1.51
N CYS A 13 -5.99 -43.28 -1.83
CA CYS A 13 -4.75 -42.93 -2.51
C CYS A 13 -4.21 -41.65 -1.86
N ALA A 14 -3.21 -41.84 -1.01
CA ALA A 14 -2.39 -40.79 -0.47
C ALA A 14 -1.50 -40.26 -1.60
N MET A 15 -1.68 -39.00 -1.98
CA MET A 15 -0.68 -38.23 -2.72
C MET A 15 -0.29 -37.03 -1.86
N LEU A 16 0.90 -37.15 -1.26
CA LEU A 16 1.64 -36.01 -0.75
C LEU A 16 2.01 -35.12 -1.92
N SER A 17 1.39 -34.00 -2.05
CA SER A 17 1.93 -32.85 -2.75
C SER A 17 2.08 -31.72 -1.75
N SER A 18 3.34 -31.50 -1.35
CA SER A 18 3.77 -30.36 -0.56
C SER A 18 3.63 -29.10 -1.42
N THR A 19 2.52 -28.41 -1.29
CA THR A 19 2.40 -27.04 -1.74
C THR A 19 2.66 -26.14 -0.55
N ALA A 20 3.68 -25.31 -0.68
CA ALA A 20 4.01 -24.25 0.25
C ALA A 20 2.75 -23.43 0.54
N GLY A 21 2.33 -23.45 1.82
CA GLY A 21 1.08 -22.85 2.23
C GLY A 21 1.12 -21.34 2.16
N CYS A 22 0.23 -20.76 1.36
CA CYS A 22 -0.27 -19.42 1.63
C CYS A 22 -1.00 -19.45 2.97
N GLN A 23 -0.43 -18.83 3.99
CA GLN A 23 -1.16 -18.62 5.23
C GLN A 23 -2.09 -17.42 5.03
N ILE A 24 -3.36 -17.72 4.81
CA ILE A 24 -4.42 -16.73 4.91
C ILE A 24 -4.67 -16.50 6.39
N ILE A 25 -4.29 -15.32 6.89
CA ILE A 25 -4.71 -14.89 8.22
C ILE A 25 -6.08 -14.25 8.04
N THR A 26 -7.13 -14.99 8.32
CA THR A 26 -8.47 -14.43 8.47
C THR A 26 -8.58 -13.76 9.83
N ILE A 27 -8.64 -12.43 9.83
CA ILE A 27 -9.06 -11.67 11.00
C ILE A 27 -10.55 -11.42 10.80
N ASP A 28 -11.38 -11.95 11.70
CA ASP A 28 -12.82 -11.69 11.71
C ASP A 28 -13.08 -10.21 12.01
N GLY A 29 -13.39 -9.45 10.97
CA GLY A 29 -13.67 -8.02 11.01
C GLY A 29 -13.47 -7.46 9.61
N GLU A 30 -14.53 -7.09 8.94
CA GLU A 30 -14.66 -6.59 7.57
C GLU A 30 -13.47 -5.72 7.11
N GLY A 31 -12.53 -6.34 6.45
CA GLY A 31 -11.36 -5.69 5.86
C GLY A 31 -10.31 -6.75 5.49
N THR A 32 -10.44 -7.36 4.32
CA THR A 32 -9.42 -8.26 3.79
C THR A 32 -8.19 -7.45 3.41
N ALA A 33 -7.17 -7.44 4.27
CA ALA A 33 -5.85 -6.99 3.88
C ALA A 33 -5.22 -8.10 3.02
N GLU A 34 -5.23 -7.95 1.70
CA GLU A 34 -4.48 -8.83 0.82
C GLU A 34 -2.99 -8.49 0.92
N VAL A 35 -2.20 -9.43 1.43
CA VAL A 35 -0.74 -9.35 1.36
C VAL A 35 -0.36 -9.74 -0.07
N GLY A 36 -0.12 -8.76 -0.92
CA GLY A 36 0.43 -9.00 -2.25
C GLY A 36 1.79 -9.70 -2.18
N GLU A 37 2.15 -10.43 -3.22
CA GLU A 37 3.36 -11.28 -3.35
C GLU A 37 4.69 -10.55 -3.05
N ASN A 38 4.67 -9.23 -2.83
CA ASN A 38 5.82 -8.39 -2.50
C ASN A 38 5.80 -7.83 -1.07
N GLY A 39 4.96 -8.35 -0.18
CA GLY A 39 4.92 -7.91 1.22
C GLY A 39 4.48 -6.45 1.43
N VAL A 40 3.65 -5.92 0.53
CA VAL A 40 3.06 -4.59 0.68
C VAL A 40 1.89 -4.68 1.65
N VAL A 41 1.99 -3.98 2.76
CA VAL A 41 0.91 -3.85 3.75
C VAL A 41 0.09 -2.61 3.39
N GLY A 42 -1.23 -2.73 3.39
CA GLY A 42 -2.12 -1.60 3.10
C GLY A 42 -3.30 -2.00 2.19
N ASN A 43 -4.13 -1.03 1.86
CA ASN A 43 -5.30 -1.22 1.00
C ASN A 43 -4.97 -1.24 -0.52
N GLY A 44 -3.68 -1.19 -0.88
CA GLY A 44 -3.22 -1.12 -2.27
C GLY A 44 -3.21 0.31 -2.85
N ALA A 45 -3.73 1.31 -2.16
CA ALA A 45 -3.67 2.70 -2.61
C ALA A 45 -2.24 3.28 -2.51
N ILE A 46 -1.95 4.21 -3.39
CA ILE A 46 -0.69 4.97 -3.43
C ILE A 46 -0.99 6.38 -2.93
N GLY A 47 -0.23 6.85 -1.94
CA GLY A 47 -0.26 8.25 -1.52
C GLY A 47 0.83 9.05 -2.26
N LEU A 48 0.49 10.20 -2.79
CA LEU A 48 1.43 11.17 -3.37
C LEU A 48 1.30 12.49 -2.64
N SER A 49 2.35 12.88 -1.91
CA SER A 49 2.45 14.20 -1.27
C SER A 49 3.43 15.06 -2.06
N VAL A 50 2.92 16.10 -2.70
CA VAL A 50 3.74 17.08 -3.43
C VAL A 50 3.91 18.36 -2.62
N SER A 51 5.06 19.02 -2.80
CA SER A 51 5.36 20.28 -2.14
C SER A 51 4.37 21.38 -2.55
N THR A 52 4.03 21.45 -3.84
CA THR A 52 3.07 22.42 -4.36
C THR A 52 2.57 22.04 -5.75
N LEU A 53 1.30 22.30 -6.05
CA LEU A 53 0.73 22.24 -7.39
C LEU A 53 0.72 23.61 -8.11
N ASN A 54 1.33 24.64 -7.50
CA ASN A 54 1.53 25.91 -8.18
C ASN A 54 2.68 25.90 -9.21
N ASN A 55 3.51 24.84 -9.18
CA ASN A 55 4.59 24.63 -10.14
C ASN A 55 4.17 23.63 -11.21
N PRO A 56 4.20 23.98 -12.51
CA PRO A 56 3.83 23.09 -13.61
C PRO A 56 4.58 21.76 -13.63
N PHE A 57 5.82 21.72 -13.14
CA PHE A 57 6.60 20.50 -13.04
C PHE A 57 5.91 19.47 -12.12
N PHE A 58 5.46 19.89 -10.94
CA PHE A 58 4.79 18.99 -10.01
C PHE A 58 3.36 18.65 -10.43
N VAL A 59 2.70 19.52 -11.18
CA VAL A 59 1.42 19.20 -11.86
C VAL A 59 1.65 18.03 -12.81
N SER A 60 2.64 18.14 -13.72
CA SER A 60 2.95 17.08 -14.67
C SER A 60 3.38 15.78 -14.00
N LEU A 61 4.10 15.86 -12.87
CA LEU A 61 4.47 14.70 -12.06
C LEU A 61 3.21 14.01 -11.50
N ALA A 62 2.30 14.76 -10.91
CA ALA A 62 1.06 14.23 -10.37
C ALA A 62 0.15 13.62 -11.45
N GLU A 63 0.01 14.30 -12.59
CA GLU A 63 -0.75 13.79 -13.74
C GLU A 63 -0.15 12.50 -14.30
N GLY A 64 1.18 12.44 -14.43
CA GLY A 64 1.87 11.22 -14.87
C GLY A 64 1.71 10.06 -13.90
N ALA A 65 1.80 10.33 -12.59
CA ALA A 65 1.56 9.33 -11.56
C ALA A 65 0.12 8.83 -11.57
N GLN A 66 -0.85 9.73 -11.79
CA GLN A 66 -2.27 9.38 -11.89
C GLN A 66 -2.53 8.48 -13.11
N ALA A 67 -2.00 8.84 -14.28
CA ALA A 67 -2.16 8.06 -15.50
C ALA A 67 -1.57 6.64 -15.36
N GLU A 68 -0.39 6.51 -14.75
CA GLU A 68 0.25 5.22 -14.51
C GLU A 68 -0.53 4.38 -13.49
N ALA A 69 -1.05 4.99 -12.41
CA ALA A 69 -1.87 4.31 -11.45
C ALA A 69 -3.16 3.75 -12.09
N GLU A 70 -3.84 4.57 -12.91
CA GLU A 70 -5.04 4.17 -13.65
C GLU A 70 -4.76 2.99 -14.61
N GLU A 71 -3.66 3.07 -15.37
CA GLU A 71 -3.25 2.00 -16.29
C GLU A 71 -3.03 0.68 -15.54
N LYS A 72 -2.50 0.73 -14.33
CA LYS A 72 -2.24 -0.44 -13.48
C LYS A 72 -3.42 -0.84 -12.57
N GLY A 73 -4.53 -0.11 -12.63
CA GLY A 73 -5.71 -0.38 -11.80
C GLY A 73 -5.47 -0.08 -10.31
N ALA A 74 -4.52 0.80 -9.99
CA ALA A 74 -4.24 1.25 -8.63
C ALA A 74 -4.93 2.58 -8.32
N GLU A 75 -5.29 2.81 -7.07
CA GLU A 75 -5.79 4.10 -6.59
C GLU A 75 -4.62 5.02 -6.25
N LEU A 76 -4.63 6.26 -6.74
CA LEU A 76 -3.70 7.31 -6.33
C LEU A 76 -4.43 8.39 -5.54
N ILE A 77 -3.92 8.72 -4.35
CA ILE A 77 -4.40 9.82 -3.51
C ILE A 77 -3.34 10.91 -3.50
N THR A 78 -3.58 12.00 -4.21
CA THR A 78 -2.66 13.13 -4.28
C THR A 78 -3.06 14.21 -3.27
N VAL A 79 -2.08 14.70 -2.51
CA VAL A 79 -2.21 15.83 -1.59
C VAL A 79 -1.19 16.91 -1.92
N ASP A 80 -1.65 18.16 -1.87
CA ASP A 80 -0.85 19.36 -2.17
C ASP A 80 -0.53 20.07 -0.86
N ALA A 81 0.75 20.14 -0.51
CA ALA A 81 1.19 20.85 0.70
C ALA A 81 1.09 22.38 0.57
N GLY A 82 1.05 22.93 -0.66
CA GLY A 82 0.97 24.37 -0.88
C GLY A 82 2.18 25.12 -0.34
N ASP A 83 3.37 24.51 -0.41
CA ASP A 83 4.64 25.02 0.12
C ASP A 83 4.68 25.20 1.66
N ASP A 84 3.75 24.53 2.38
CA ASP A 84 3.69 24.54 3.84
C ASP A 84 4.18 23.20 4.40
N ALA A 85 5.34 23.20 5.08
CA ALA A 85 5.96 22.00 5.65
C ALA A 85 5.14 21.39 6.81
N ALA A 86 4.44 22.20 7.59
CA ALA A 86 3.59 21.71 8.66
C ALA A 86 2.34 21.04 8.08
N LYS A 87 1.75 21.65 7.05
CA LYS A 87 0.65 21.02 6.30
C LYS A 87 1.10 19.70 5.70
N GLN A 88 2.29 19.64 5.07
CA GLN A 88 2.79 18.41 4.48
C GLN A 88 2.93 17.28 5.49
N THR A 89 3.42 17.58 6.70
CA THR A 89 3.51 16.59 7.77
C THR A 89 2.12 16.01 8.11
N ASN A 90 1.10 16.87 8.27
CA ASN A 90 -0.27 16.44 8.52
C ASN A 90 -0.86 15.64 7.34
N ASP A 91 -0.58 16.06 6.10
CA ASP A 91 -1.02 15.37 4.88
C ASP A 91 -0.43 13.95 4.80
N VAL A 92 0.85 13.78 5.15
CA VAL A 92 1.51 12.47 5.21
C VAL A 92 0.89 11.59 6.31
N GLU A 93 0.63 12.14 7.48
CA GLU A 93 -0.05 11.43 8.58
C GLU A 93 -1.47 10.99 8.18
N ASP A 94 -2.20 11.82 7.43
CA ASP A 94 -3.51 11.46 6.89
C ASP A 94 -3.40 10.30 5.89
N LEU A 95 -2.43 10.32 4.95
CA LEU A 95 -2.19 9.23 4.02
C LEU A 95 -1.83 7.92 4.76
N ILE A 96 -1.04 7.99 5.82
CA ILE A 96 -0.74 6.84 6.69
C ILE A 96 -2.03 6.31 7.33
N SER A 97 -2.88 7.20 7.83
CA SER A 97 -4.14 6.82 8.47
C SER A 97 -5.14 6.18 7.49
N ARG A 98 -5.05 6.52 6.21
CA ARG A 98 -5.81 5.89 5.12
C ARG A 98 -5.22 4.54 4.69
N ASN A 99 -4.16 4.12 5.35
CA ASN A 99 -3.54 2.80 5.14
C ASN A 99 -3.04 2.60 3.70
N VAL A 100 -2.42 3.63 3.11
CA VAL A 100 -1.77 3.50 1.80
C VAL A 100 -0.64 2.47 1.87
N SER A 101 -0.39 1.76 0.79
CA SER A 101 0.68 0.77 0.70
C SER A 101 2.01 1.35 0.23
N VAL A 102 1.95 2.45 -0.51
CA VAL A 102 3.11 3.20 -1.00
C VAL A 102 2.90 4.68 -0.72
N LEU A 103 3.92 5.36 -0.26
CA LEU A 103 3.97 6.82 -0.11
C LEU A 103 5.05 7.38 -1.03
N ILE A 104 4.65 8.22 -1.97
CA ILE A 104 5.56 9.02 -2.78
C ILE A 104 5.55 10.42 -2.18
N VAL A 105 6.72 10.95 -1.83
CA VAL A 105 6.83 12.26 -1.20
C VAL A 105 7.84 13.15 -1.93
N ASN A 106 7.39 14.36 -2.28
CA ASN A 106 8.26 15.45 -2.69
C ASN A 106 8.32 16.47 -1.55
N PRO A 107 9.40 16.51 -0.75
CA PRO A 107 9.43 17.31 0.47
C PRO A 107 9.39 18.83 0.20
N VAL A 108 8.56 19.56 0.96
CA VAL A 108 8.71 21.01 1.14
C VAL A 108 10.00 21.29 1.90
N ASP A 109 10.17 20.56 2.99
CA ASP A 109 11.37 20.59 3.85
C ASP A 109 11.80 19.17 4.19
N SER A 110 13.07 18.86 3.90
CA SER A 110 13.62 17.50 4.03
C SER A 110 13.75 17.01 5.47
N ASP A 111 13.86 17.92 6.43
CA ASP A 111 13.97 17.60 7.86
C ASP A 111 12.58 17.55 8.51
N ALA A 112 11.71 18.50 8.17
CA ALA A 112 10.39 18.63 8.79
C ALA A 112 9.50 17.42 8.54
N VAL A 113 9.54 16.83 7.33
CA VAL A 113 8.72 15.67 6.97
C VAL A 113 9.30 14.34 7.48
N ALA A 114 10.58 14.31 7.86
CA ALA A 114 11.29 13.08 8.23
C ALA A 114 10.62 12.26 9.35
N PRO A 115 10.08 12.85 10.45
CA PRO A 115 9.38 12.07 11.47
C PRO A 115 8.16 11.31 10.93
N ALA A 116 7.33 11.95 10.12
CA ALA A 116 6.14 11.32 9.52
C ALA A 116 6.53 10.20 8.53
N VAL A 117 7.58 10.41 7.74
CA VAL A 117 8.11 9.39 6.83
C VAL A 117 8.66 8.19 7.59
N LYS A 118 9.38 8.40 8.70
CA LYS A 118 9.83 7.30 9.58
C LYS A 118 8.66 6.51 10.17
N ASP A 119 7.59 7.18 10.55
CA ASP A 119 6.37 6.53 11.03
C ASP A 119 5.74 5.67 9.92
N ALA A 120 5.64 6.18 8.68
CA ALA A 120 5.19 5.41 7.54
C ALA A 120 6.00 4.13 7.33
N ILE A 121 7.33 4.23 7.33
CA ILE A 121 8.24 3.09 7.17
C ILE A 121 8.05 2.09 8.32
N SER A 122 7.92 2.56 9.56
CA SER A 122 7.71 1.69 10.73
C SER A 122 6.43 0.87 10.65
N LYS A 123 5.43 1.38 9.92
CA LYS A 123 4.15 0.72 9.64
C LYS A 123 4.17 -0.17 8.38
N GLY A 124 5.33 -0.31 7.74
CA GLY A 124 5.51 -1.16 6.56
C GLY A 124 5.12 -0.50 5.24
N ILE A 125 4.81 0.81 5.23
CA ILE A 125 4.54 1.56 4.02
C ILE A 125 5.85 1.75 3.25
N LYS A 126 5.86 1.42 1.96
CA LYS A 126 7.02 1.71 1.10
C LYS A 126 7.07 3.20 0.79
N VAL A 127 8.23 3.82 1.01
CA VAL A 127 8.40 5.24 0.75
C VAL A 127 9.34 5.48 -0.43
N ILE A 128 8.95 6.40 -1.30
CA ILE A 128 9.74 6.89 -2.44
C ILE A 128 9.84 8.40 -2.31
N SER A 129 11.06 8.90 -2.17
CA SER A 129 11.32 10.33 -2.20
C SER A 129 11.63 10.77 -3.62
N VAL A 130 11.02 11.86 -4.09
CA VAL A 130 11.19 12.41 -5.44
C VAL A 130 11.67 13.85 -5.39
N ASP A 131 12.55 14.23 -6.35
CA ASP A 131 13.16 15.55 -6.49
C ASP A 131 14.09 15.93 -5.31
N ARG A 132 13.64 15.76 -4.07
CA ARG A 132 14.43 16.00 -2.85
C ARG A 132 14.42 14.77 -1.98
N VAL A 133 15.53 14.54 -1.28
CA VAL A 133 15.64 13.47 -0.29
C VAL A 133 14.98 13.87 1.03
N VAL A 134 14.48 12.88 1.76
CA VAL A 134 14.09 13.06 3.16
C VAL A 134 15.30 12.76 4.03
N ASN A 135 15.72 13.69 4.88
CA ASN A 135 16.92 13.54 5.69
C ASN A 135 16.77 12.48 6.78
N GLY A 136 17.83 11.69 6.98
CA GLY A 136 17.90 10.69 8.04
C GLY A 136 16.93 9.52 7.86
N VAL A 137 16.55 9.23 6.61
CA VAL A 137 15.79 8.04 6.19
C VAL A 137 16.67 7.32 5.18
N ASP A 138 17.03 6.07 5.46
CA ASP A 138 17.87 5.19 4.62
C ASP A 138 16.98 4.27 3.77
#